data_4ca9d4cf8202b3254b70aa488f803f6d
#
_entry.id   4ca9d4cf8202b3254b70aa488f803f6d
#
_cell.length_a   1.000
_cell.length_b   1.000
_cell.length_c   1.000
_cell.angle_alpha   90.00
_cell.angle_beta   90.00
_cell.angle_gamma   90.00
#
_symmetry.space_group_name_H-M   'P 1'
#
loop_
_entity.id
_entity.type
_entity.pdbx_description
1 polymer ?
#
loop_
_entity_poly.entity_id
_entity_poly.type
_entity_poly.pdbx_seq_one_letter_code
_entity_poly.pdbx_strand_id
1 'polypeptide(L)'
;MKKFLCLSLCIALLLAVLPSAAYAVETFTTSEEGIAFIKEFEDYRATPYEDNGKWYIGYGTLCEKGDYPNGISQDEAERLMRECVKVAEDLVNNLLLTYGIAVTQYQFDAMVDMAYNLGTQWMNPTYRFCSYLISGVGQYTEAQVVNAIATWCHQG
;
A
#
# COMPACT_ATOMS: atom_id res chain seq x y z
N MET A 1 10.56 5.71 12.37
CA MET A 1 11.71 5.55 11.46
C MET A 1 11.45 4.47 10.39
N LYS A 2 10.86 3.30 10.73
CA LYS A 2 10.56 2.23 9.75
C LYS A 2 9.57 2.68 8.64
N LYS A 3 8.50 3.42 8.97
CA LYS A 3 7.53 3.95 8.00
C LYS A 3 8.16 4.83 6.90
N PHE A 4 9.20 5.59 7.23
CA PHE A 4 9.93 6.42 6.25
C PHE A 4 10.77 5.59 5.28
N LEU A 5 11.32 4.47 5.73
CA LEU A 5 12.16 3.60 4.88
C LEU A 5 11.30 2.82 3.89
N CYS A 6 10.16 2.31 4.34
CA CYS A 6 9.15 1.65 3.50
C CYS A 6 8.72 2.57 2.35
N LEU A 7 8.39 3.80 2.69
CA LEU A 7 7.98 4.79 1.70
C LEU A 7 9.05 5.11 0.66
N SER A 8 10.32 5.19 1.05
CA SER A 8 11.42 5.46 0.10
C SER A 8 11.56 4.37 -0.95
N LEU A 9 11.32 3.11 -0.58
CA LEU A 9 11.40 1.98 -1.51
C LEU A 9 10.17 1.91 -2.43
N CYS A 10 8.96 2.17 -1.90
CA CYS A 10 7.75 2.30 -2.70
C CYS A 10 7.87 3.41 -3.76
N ILE A 11 8.44 4.55 -3.39
CA ILE A 11 8.71 5.65 -4.33
C ILE A 11 9.65 5.20 -5.46
N ALA A 12 10.74 4.51 -5.15
CA ALA A 12 11.70 4.04 -6.14
C ALA A 12 11.07 3.05 -7.14
N LEU A 13 10.19 2.17 -6.67
CA LEU A 13 9.48 1.20 -7.51
C LEU A 13 8.44 1.87 -8.43
N LEU A 14 7.75 2.91 -7.95
CA LEU A 14 6.76 3.65 -8.74
C LEU A 14 7.39 4.50 -9.85
N LEU A 15 8.67 4.87 -9.72
CA LEU A 15 9.38 5.69 -10.71
C LEU A 15 9.99 4.90 -11.87
N ALA A 16 9.93 3.57 -11.85
CA ALA A 16 10.39 2.75 -12.96
C ALA A 16 9.59 3.10 -14.23
N VAL A 17 10.27 3.69 -15.22
CA VAL A 17 9.67 4.09 -16.50
C VAL A 17 9.30 2.84 -17.28
N LEU A 18 8.01 2.68 -17.58
CA LEU A 18 7.51 1.60 -18.43
C LEU A 18 7.92 1.87 -19.89
N PRO A 19 8.45 0.87 -20.61
CA PRO A 19 8.49 0.95 -22.07
C PRO A 19 7.04 1.05 -22.59
N SER A 20 6.80 1.87 -23.60
CA SER A 20 5.48 2.17 -24.17
C SER A 20 4.90 1.00 -25.01
N ALA A 21 4.84 -0.19 -24.43
CA ALA A 21 4.00 -1.24 -24.96
C ALA A 21 2.57 -0.99 -24.48
N ALA A 22 1.57 -1.14 -25.35
CA ALA A 22 0.17 -1.07 -24.96
C ALA A 22 -0.13 -2.26 -24.05
N TYR A 23 -0.03 -2.05 -22.74
CA TYR A 23 -0.45 -3.04 -21.75
C TYR A 23 -1.98 -3.05 -21.69
N ALA A 24 -2.58 -4.22 -21.82
CA ALA A 24 -3.96 -4.40 -21.39
C ALA A 24 -4.02 -4.06 -19.91
N VAL A 25 -5.06 -3.33 -19.50
CA VAL A 25 -5.29 -3.09 -18.07
C VAL A 25 -5.78 -4.41 -17.50
N GLU A 26 -4.90 -5.09 -16.78
CA GLU A 26 -5.17 -6.38 -16.14
C GLU A 26 -5.44 -6.17 -14.65
N THR A 27 -6.12 -7.11 -14.02
CA THR A 27 -6.22 -7.15 -12.57
C THR A 27 -5.00 -7.88 -12.00
N PHE A 28 -4.44 -7.33 -10.94
CA PHE A 28 -3.28 -7.88 -10.25
C PHE A 28 -3.67 -8.46 -8.90
N THR A 29 -2.85 -9.36 -8.38
CA THR A 29 -2.78 -9.75 -6.98
C THR A 29 -1.42 -9.37 -6.43
N THR A 30 -1.34 -9.02 -5.15
CA THR A 30 -0.05 -8.72 -4.50
C THR A 30 0.85 -9.95 -4.57
N SER A 31 2.07 -9.75 -5.05
CA SER A 31 3.05 -10.83 -5.14
C SER A 31 3.50 -11.29 -3.75
N GLU A 32 4.10 -12.50 -3.65
CA GLU A 32 4.67 -12.96 -2.38
C GLU A 32 5.84 -12.06 -1.92
N GLU A 33 6.55 -11.43 -2.86
CA GLU A 33 7.55 -10.41 -2.55
C GLU A 33 6.90 -9.16 -1.93
N GLY A 34 5.75 -8.72 -2.45
CA GLY A 34 4.97 -7.62 -1.89
C GLY A 34 4.45 -7.93 -0.48
N ILE A 35 3.93 -9.15 -0.27
CA ILE A 35 3.51 -9.64 1.05
C ILE A 35 4.69 -9.69 2.03
N ALA A 36 5.84 -10.23 1.60
CA ALA A 36 7.04 -10.28 2.43
C ALA A 36 7.53 -8.89 2.82
N PHE A 37 7.44 -7.94 1.88
CA PHE A 37 7.79 -6.53 2.13
C PHE A 37 6.90 -5.91 3.21
N ILE A 38 5.57 -6.04 3.12
CA ILE A 38 4.64 -5.55 4.14
C ILE A 38 4.99 -6.14 5.51
N LYS A 39 5.23 -7.45 5.59
CA LYS A 39 5.59 -8.15 6.84
C LYS A 39 6.89 -7.64 7.46
N GLU A 40 7.89 -7.32 6.64
CA GLU A 40 9.18 -6.81 7.12
C GLU A 40 9.05 -5.48 7.85
N PHE A 41 8.11 -4.61 7.40
CA PHE A 41 7.94 -3.27 7.95
C PHE A 41 6.91 -3.17 9.07
N GLU A 42 5.96 -4.11 9.16
CA GLU A 42 4.84 -4.04 10.13
C GLU A 42 5.09 -4.79 11.43
N ASP A 43 6.25 -5.26 11.76
CA ASP A 43 6.59 -5.96 13.01
C ASP A 43 5.43 -6.83 13.58
N TYR A 44 5.61 -8.14 13.66
CA TYR A 44 4.62 -9.04 14.23
C TYR A 44 4.38 -8.80 15.73
N ARG A 45 3.12 -8.68 16.14
CA ARG A 45 2.69 -8.64 17.54
C ARG A 45 1.62 -9.70 17.82
N ALA A 46 1.95 -10.66 18.70
CA ALA A 46 1.08 -11.76 19.03
C ALA A 46 -0.16 -11.36 19.84
N THR A 47 -0.11 -10.24 20.56
CA THR A 47 -1.19 -9.75 21.42
C THR A 47 -1.68 -8.38 20.97
N PRO A 48 -2.96 -8.05 21.18
CA PRO A 48 -3.48 -6.72 20.87
C PRO A 48 -2.70 -5.60 21.55
N TYR A 49 -2.52 -4.50 20.83
CA TYR A 49 -1.88 -3.28 21.32
C TYR A 49 -2.65 -2.05 20.88
N GLU A 50 -2.57 -1.00 21.69
CA GLU A 50 -3.20 0.28 21.38
C GLU A 50 -2.20 1.24 20.72
N ASP A 51 -2.64 1.88 19.66
CA ASP A 51 -1.94 3.00 19.03
C ASP A 51 -2.95 4.07 18.61
N ASN A 52 -2.78 5.30 19.10
CA ASN A 52 -3.63 6.45 18.80
C ASN A 52 -5.14 6.19 19.04
N GLY A 53 -5.49 5.47 20.11
CA GLY A 53 -6.87 5.16 20.48
C GLY A 53 -7.53 4.04 19.68
N LYS A 54 -6.77 3.33 18.85
CA LYS A 54 -7.22 2.15 18.10
C LYS A 54 -6.43 0.94 18.52
N TRP A 55 -7.06 -0.22 18.43
CA TRP A 55 -6.45 -1.50 18.78
C TRP A 55 -6.03 -2.25 17.52
N TYR A 56 -4.85 -2.85 17.56
CA TYR A 56 -4.26 -3.59 16.47
C TYR A 56 -3.69 -4.92 16.94
N ILE A 57 -3.56 -5.88 16.04
CA ILE A 57 -2.93 -7.19 16.29
C ILE A 57 -2.16 -7.67 15.07
N GLY A 58 -1.26 -8.62 15.27
CA GLY A 58 -0.50 -9.26 14.19
C GLY A 58 0.42 -8.28 13.48
N TYR A 59 0.21 -8.10 12.20
CA TYR A 59 0.92 -7.18 11.31
C TYR A 59 0.13 -5.87 11.10
N GLY A 60 -0.40 -5.28 12.18
CA GLY A 60 -1.13 -4.01 12.09
C GLY A 60 -2.61 -4.15 11.73
N THR A 61 -3.19 -5.34 11.83
CA THR A 61 -4.63 -5.55 11.59
C THR A 61 -5.45 -4.89 12.69
N LEU A 62 -6.42 -4.06 12.32
CA LEU A 62 -7.35 -3.41 13.25
C LEU A 62 -8.21 -4.45 13.97
N CYS A 63 -8.39 -4.28 15.28
CA CYS A 63 -9.27 -5.11 16.10
C CYS A 63 -9.97 -4.27 17.17
N GLU A 64 -10.87 -4.88 17.93
CA GLU A 64 -11.53 -4.23 19.06
C GLU A 64 -10.78 -4.50 20.37
N LYS A 65 -10.99 -3.61 21.35
CA LYS A 65 -10.43 -3.83 22.69
C LYS A 65 -11.02 -5.10 23.33
N GLY A 66 -10.15 -6.04 23.64
CA GLY A 66 -10.54 -7.33 24.25
C GLY A 66 -10.69 -8.48 23.26
N ASP A 67 -10.56 -8.20 21.95
CA ASP A 67 -10.39 -9.26 20.96
C ASP A 67 -9.10 -10.04 21.23
N TYR A 68 -9.06 -11.29 20.79
CA TYR A 68 -7.88 -12.16 20.88
C TYR A 68 -7.24 -12.21 22.28
N PRO A 69 -7.99 -12.54 23.36
CA PRO A 69 -7.49 -12.49 24.74
C PRO A 69 -6.29 -13.42 24.99
N ASN A 70 -6.11 -14.44 24.15
CA ASN A 70 -4.98 -15.39 24.20
C ASN A 70 -3.89 -15.07 23.17
N GLY A 71 -4.02 -13.97 22.43
CA GLY A 71 -3.16 -13.66 21.31
C GLY A 71 -3.43 -14.51 20.08
N ILE A 72 -2.58 -14.35 19.05
CA ILE A 72 -2.65 -15.11 17.79
C ILE A 72 -1.28 -15.66 17.40
N SER A 73 -1.26 -16.71 16.60
CA SER A 73 -0.04 -17.22 15.96
C SER A 73 0.41 -16.30 14.81
N GLN A 74 1.64 -16.47 14.37
CA GLN A 74 2.17 -15.74 13.23
C GLN A 74 1.42 -16.08 11.93
N ASP A 75 1.01 -17.34 11.76
CA ASP A 75 0.21 -17.79 10.61
C ASP A 75 -1.17 -17.12 10.59
N GLU A 76 -1.81 -17.01 11.76
CA GLU A 76 -3.08 -16.31 11.87
C GLU A 76 -2.93 -14.81 11.63
N ALA A 77 -1.84 -14.21 12.11
CA ALA A 77 -1.53 -12.81 11.82
C ALA A 77 -1.34 -12.56 10.31
N GLU A 78 -0.65 -13.47 9.63
CA GLU A 78 -0.47 -13.38 8.18
C GLU A 78 -1.81 -13.54 7.44
N ARG A 79 -2.66 -14.47 7.86
CA ARG A 79 -3.99 -14.64 7.29
C ARG A 79 -4.82 -13.35 7.40
N LEU A 80 -4.86 -12.74 8.58
CA LEU A 80 -5.57 -11.48 8.82
C LEU A 80 -5.01 -10.33 7.99
N MET A 81 -3.68 -10.24 7.90
CA MET A 81 -3.01 -9.23 7.06
C MET A 81 -3.41 -9.40 5.59
N ARG A 82 -3.37 -10.65 5.05
CA ARG A 82 -3.75 -10.91 3.65
C ARG A 82 -5.21 -10.54 3.36
N GLU A 83 -6.11 -10.66 4.32
CA GLU A 83 -7.49 -10.18 4.18
C GLU A 83 -7.55 -8.66 4.04
N CYS A 84 -6.77 -7.91 4.83
CA CYS A 84 -6.67 -6.46 4.71
C CYS A 84 -5.99 -6.06 3.38
N VAL A 85 -4.92 -6.76 2.97
CA VAL A 85 -4.25 -6.56 1.69
C VAL A 85 -5.22 -6.77 0.53
N LYS A 86 -6.08 -7.80 0.60
CA LYS A 86 -7.08 -8.07 -0.44
C LYS A 86 -8.04 -6.90 -0.65
N VAL A 87 -8.44 -6.22 0.42
CA VAL A 87 -9.27 -5.00 0.31
C VAL A 87 -8.51 -3.89 -0.42
N ALA A 88 -7.24 -3.69 -0.09
CA ALA A 88 -6.38 -2.70 -0.77
C ALA A 88 -6.18 -3.06 -2.26
N GLU A 89 -5.94 -4.34 -2.58
CA GLU A 89 -5.83 -4.84 -3.95
C GLU A 89 -7.07 -4.48 -4.79
N ASP A 90 -8.25 -4.77 -4.27
CA ASP A 90 -9.50 -4.52 -4.98
C ASP A 90 -9.69 -3.03 -5.29
N LEU A 91 -9.32 -2.16 -4.35
CA LEU A 91 -9.40 -0.71 -4.52
C LEU A 91 -8.35 -0.19 -5.51
N VAL A 92 -7.11 -0.69 -5.46
CA VAL A 92 -6.06 -0.34 -6.43
C VAL A 92 -6.45 -0.82 -7.82
N ASN A 93 -6.88 -2.08 -7.97
CA ASN A 93 -7.36 -2.60 -9.25
C ASN A 93 -8.49 -1.77 -9.83
N ASN A 94 -9.46 -1.38 -8.99
CA ASN A 94 -10.57 -0.52 -9.43
C ASN A 94 -10.08 0.85 -9.93
N LEU A 95 -9.10 1.46 -9.26
CA LEU A 95 -8.46 2.70 -9.71
C LEU A 95 -7.81 2.51 -11.09
N LEU A 96 -6.98 1.45 -11.24
CA LEU A 96 -6.27 1.16 -12.48
C LEU A 96 -7.24 0.94 -13.65
N LEU A 97 -8.28 0.13 -13.44
CA LEU A 97 -9.31 -0.16 -14.45
C LEU A 97 -10.12 1.09 -14.80
N THR A 98 -10.52 1.88 -13.80
CA THR A 98 -11.37 3.08 -14.02
C THR A 98 -10.68 4.11 -14.91
N TYR A 99 -9.36 4.29 -14.74
CA TYR A 99 -8.61 5.32 -15.45
C TYR A 99 -7.68 4.78 -16.54
N GLY A 100 -7.70 3.47 -16.80
CA GLY A 100 -6.85 2.86 -17.81
C GLY A 100 -5.35 2.97 -17.50
N ILE A 101 -4.97 2.89 -16.21
CA ILE A 101 -3.59 3.06 -15.76
C ILE A 101 -2.85 1.73 -15.90
N ALA A 102 -1.82 1.67 -16.73
CA ALA A 102 -0.95 0.51 -16.86
C ALA A 102 0.19 0.59 -15.84
N VAL A 103 0.43 -0.51 -15.12
CA VAL A 103 1.50 -0.64 -14.12
C VAL A 103 2.23 -1.97 -14.26
N THR A 104 3.42 -2.07 -13.71
CA THR A 104 4.11 -3.36 -13.48
C THR A 104 3.62 -3.99 -12.18
N GLN A 105 3.91 -5.29 -11.97
CA GLN A 105 3.64 -5.97 -10.70
C GLN A 105 4.25 -5.22 -9.51
N TYR A 106 5.51 -4.78 -9.61
CA TYR A 106 6.18 -4.04 -8.53
C TYR A 106 5.52 -2.70 -8.21
N GLN A 107 5.02 -2.00 -9.22
CA GLN A 107 4.27 -0.76 -9.03
C GLN A 107 2.91 -1.03 -8.37
N PHE A 108 2.25 -2.11 -8.75
CA PHE A 108 1.01 -2.55 -8.12
C PHE A 108 1.24 -2.88 -6.63
N ASP A 109 2.25 -3.70 -6.32
CA ASP A 109 2.60 -4.08 -4.95
C ASP A 109 2.90 -2.84 -4.09
N ALA A 110 3.64 -1.88 -4.64
CA ALA A 110 3.93 -0.62 -3.95
C ALA A 110 2.66 0.23 -3.70
N MET A 111 1.71 0.23 -4.64
CA MET A 111 0.43 0.93 -4.48
C MET A 111 -0.46 0.24 -3.43
N VAL A 112 -0.44 -1.09 -3.38
CA VAL A 112 -1.16 -1.86 -2.35
C VAL A 112 -0.55 -1.62 -0.98
N ASP A 113 0.78 -1.65 -0.84
CA ASP A 113 1.47 -1.32 0.40
C ASP A 113 1.15 0.10 0.87
N MET A 114 1.14 1.06 -0.05
CA MET A 114 0.74 2.44 0.24
C MET A 114 -0.72 2.53 0.71
N ALA A 115 -1.63 1.77 0.10
CA ALA A 115 -3.03 1.74 0.51
C ALA A 115 -3.22 1.07 1.88
N TYR A 116 -2.47 0.01 2.15
CA TYR A 116 -2.46 -0.70 3.42
C TYR A 116 -1.98 0.21 4.57
N ASN A 117 -0.87 0.94 4.36
CA ASN A 117 -0.21 1.74 5.39
C ASN A 117 -0.79 3.14 5.58
N LEU A 118 -1.19 3.81 4.50
CA LEU A 118 -1.62 5.22 4.51
C LEU A 118 -3.13 5.39 4.30
N GLY A 119 -3.84 4.27 4.07
CA GLY A 119 -5.24 4.32 3.66
C GLY A 119 -5.40 4.69 2.19
N THR A 120 -6.63 4.88 1.76
CA THR A 120 -7.01 4.96 0.33
C THR A 120 -7.35 6.37 -0.16
N GLN A 121 -7.27 7.39 0.69
CA GLN A 121 -7.64 8.77 0.32
C GLN A 121 -6.80 9.31 -0.84
N TRP A 122 -5.53 8.91 -0.96
CA TRP A 122 -4.65 9.32 -2.05
C TRP A 122 -5.14 8.89 -3.44
N MET A 123 -6.04 7.91 -3.52
CA MET A 123 -6.65 7.42 -4.77
C MET A 123 -7.69 8.40 -5.35
N ASN A 124 -8.05 9.46 -4.63
CA ASN A 124 -8.96 10.47 -5.14
C ASN A 124 -8.25 11.34 -6.19
N PRO A 125 -8.82 11.50 -7.41
CA PRO A 125 -8.21 12.27 -8.50
C PRO A 125 -7.93 13.75 -8.20
N THR A 126 -8.52 14.31 -7.16
CA THR A 126 -8.25 15.69 -6.72
C THR A 126 -6.87 15.85 -6.06
N TYR A 127 -6.26 14.75 -5.64
CA TYR A 127 -4.91 14.76 -5.06
C TYR A 127 -3.84 14.57 -6.13
N ARG A 128 -2.72 15.24 -5.95
CA ARG A 128 -1.62 15.29 -6.94
C ARG A 128 -1.13 13.91 -7.35
N PHE A 129 -0.89 13.02 -6.40
CA PHE A 129 -0.34 11.70 -6.72
C PHE A 129 -1.30 10.92 -7.63
N CYS A 130 -2.58 10.84 -7.30
CA CYS A 130 -3.57 10.17 -8.14
C CYS A 130 -3.69 10.85 -9.52
N SER A 131 -3.72 12.19 -9.57
CA SER A 131 -3.76 12.91 -10.85
C SER A 131 -2.53 12.64 -11.73
N TYR A 132 -1.35 12.46 -11.12
CA TYR A 132 -0.12 12.10 -11.84
C TYR A 132 -0.16 10.67 -12.39
N LEU A 133 -0.73 9.72 -11.63
CA LEU A 133 -0.96 8.36 -12.12
C LEU A 133 -1.88 8.38 -13.34
N ILE A 134 -3.00 9.08 -13.26
CA ILE A 134 -4.00 9.19 -14.35
C ILE A 134 -3.41 9.85 -15.60
N SER A 135 -2.61 10.89 -15.43
CA SER A 135 -1.97 11.61 -16.55
C SER A 135 -0.75 10.90 -17.11
N GLY A 136 -0.24 9.87 -16.40
CA GLY A 136 1.01 9.19 -16.69
C GLY A 136 2.21 9.80 -15.95
N VAL A 137 2.73 9.08 -14.97
CA VAL A 137 3.81 9.55 -14.08
C VAL A 137 5.08 9.96 -14.84
N GLY A 138 5.33 9.39 -16.01
CA GLY A 138 6.48 9.74 -16.86
C GLY A 138 6.48 11.19 -17.39
N GLN A 139 5.38 11.93 -17.25
CA GLN A 139 5.29 13.36 -17.60
C GLN A 139 5.81 14.28 -16.50
N TYR A 140 6.11 13.74 -15.31
CA TYR A 140 6.54 14.49 -14.14
C TYR A 140 7.95 14.13 -13.74
N THR A 141 8.66 15.07 -13.13
CA THR A 141 9.99 14.79 -12.58
C THR A 141 9.86 13.89 -11.35
N GLU A 142 10.92 13.11 -11.08
CA GLU A 142 11.01 12.31 -9.86
C GLU A 142 10.66 13.12 -8.61
N ALA A 143 11.23 14.31 -8.46
CA ALA A 143 10.97 15.19 -7.33
C ALA A 143 9.48 15.59 -7.19
N GLN A 144 8.77 15.77 -8.30
CA GLN A 144 7.34 16.06 -8.28
C GLN A 144 6.53 14.85 -7.78
N VAL A 145 6.84 13.65 -8.26
CA VAL A 145 6.16 12.43 -7.82
C VAL A 145 6.46 12.13 -6.35
N VAL A 146 7.74 12.19 -5.95
CA VAL A 146 8.16 12.01 -4.55
C VAL A 146 7.45 12.99 -3.63
N ASN A 147 7.41 14.28 -3.98
CA ASN A 147 6.71 15.28 -3.16
C ASN A 147 5.20 15.03 -3.09
N ALA A 148 4.58 14.54 -4.16
CA ALA A 148 3.15 14.21 -4.16
C ALA A 148 2.82 13.04 -3.22
N ILE A 149 3.70 12.02 -3.15
CA ILE A 149 3.56 10.89 -2.21
C ILE A 149 3.89 11.34 -0.78
N ALA A 150 4.96 12.12 -0.59
CA ALA A 150 5.41 12.56 0.73
C ALA A 150 4.36 13.35 1.52
N THR A 151 3.40 13.99 0.86
CA THR A 151 2.29 14.67 1.54
C THR A 151 1.42 13.73 2.38
N TRP A 152 1.43 12.43 2.09
CA TRP A 152 0.67 11.41 2.83
C TRP A 152 1.40 10.85 4.05
N CYS A 153 2.72 11.04 4.13
CA CYS A 153 3.56 10.49 5.20
C CYS A 153 3.55 11.34 6.47
N HIS A 154 3.07 12.57 6.39
CA HIS A 154 3.10 13.54 7.48
C HIS A 154 1.75 13.68 8.21
N GLN A 155 0.77 12.82 7.91
CA GLN A 155 -0.57 12.86 8.51
C GLN A 155 -0.75 11.84 9.64
N GLY A 156 0.35 11.35 10.22
CA GLY A 156 0.36 10.43 11.37
C GLY A 156 0.91 11.10 12.63
#